data_16c083a86e199441c5af325fb9bb1ef1
#
_entry.id   16c083a86e199441c5af325fb9bb1ef1
#
_cell.length_a   1.000
_cell.length_b   1.000
_cell.length_c   1.000
_cell.angle_alpha   90.00
_cell.angle_beta   90.00
_cell.angle_gamma   90.00
#
_symmetry.space_group_name_H-M   'P 1'
#
loop_
_entity.id
_entity.type
_entity.pdbx_description
1 polymer ?
#
loop_
_entity_poly.entity_id
_entity_poly.type
_entity_poly.pdbx_seq_one_letter_code
_entity_poly.pdbx_strand_id
1 'polypeptide(L)'
;MKKIIAYSFNLLFLVTFLASCLGDLDTMPLDNNQLVSDQVYKTKDGYTGVLAKCYSSLILTGQQGGDGGNGDLEGANEGYSGYVRLLFYLQEMSTDNFLMPSSSNGLRKCLNLQWDASNASVVTWTYQRLYMSIAYCNELLRECTEGKLQDRGLWEEMKDEYIGYRAEARFIRAYCYSMLCDLFGSVPYVDEHTGVKEIPVQYTRKQIFEYAESELLAVESELKAPGENEYGRIDRVADWFLLARMYLNAESWIHENKYQEAYTYAKKVVTDGHYPLASDYREIFLADNKTCKEIIWGLVQDGQRAQSSAGTNFYVKAFVNGPMDELYKTGVGSRGWGNVRAKMTLVDAFDADDVAFDVNDTWGNGKKDKRAQFMTALPNQVKETWDSELNMTSTFTCGYGYIKWRNVTKDDQLCASGDAYTSIDFPLFRTADAYLMAAEAILRGANGTETEALGYVNEVRSRAYMSGKYAKSGVRSDISGEIGLNELSLNFILSERQKELASELTRRTDLIRFGK
;
A
#
# COMPACT_ATOMS: atom_id res chain seq x y z
N MET A 1 -66.39 -0.07 46.02
CA MET A 1 -66.15 0.89 44.93
C MET A 1 -64.87 1.70 45.10
N LYS A 2 -64.65 2.45 46.19
CA LYS A 2 -63.42 3.32 46.35
C LYS A 2 -62.07 2.58 46.25
N LYS A 3 -61.98 1.33 46.75
CA LYS A 3 -60.72 0.55 46.67
C LYS A 3 -60.46 0.02 45.23
N ILE A 4 -61.48 -0.31 44.47
CA ILE A 4 -61.35 -0.78 43.08
C ILE A 4 -60.89 0.36 42.19
N ILE A 5 -61.40 1.58 42.39
CA ILE A 5 -61.01 2.77 41.64
C ILE A 5 -59.55 3.15 41.95
N ALA A 6 -59.09 3.01 43.20
CA ALA A 6 -57.70 3.24 43.57
C ALA A 6 -56.72 2.22 42.94
N TYR A 7 -57.10 0.95 42.85
CA TYR A 7 -56.27 -0.08 42.17
C TYR A 7 -56.25 0.11 40.66
N SER A 8 -57.38 0.51 40.05
CA SER A 8 -57.42 0.84 38.63
C SER A 8 -56.60 2.07 38.28
N PHE A 9 -56.57 3.10 39.14
CA PHE A 9 -55.77 4.28 38.94
C PHE A 9 -54.28 4.02 39.13
N ASN A 10 -53.90 3.17 40.10
CA ASN A 10 -52.51 2.75 40.29
C ASN A 10 -52.01 1.85 39.15
N LEU A 11 -52.83 0.97 38.60
CA LEU A 11 -52.50 0.11 37.46
C LEU A 11 -52.34 0.95 36.19
N LEU A 12 -53.22 1.93 35.96
CA LEU A 12 -53.10 2.86 34.82
C LEU A 12 -51.85 3.73 34.94
N PHE A 13 -51.48 4.20 36.14
CA PHE A 13 -50.27 4.96 36.39
C PHE A 13 -49.01 4.11 36.19
N LEU A 14 -49.03 2.82 36.55
CA LEU A 14 -47.90 1.89 36.32
C LEU A 14 -47.72 1.58 34.84
N VAL A 15 -48.80 1.45 34.08
CA VAL A 15 -48.76 1.18 32.62
C VAL A 15 -48.26 2.41 31.85
N THR A 16 -48.62 3.63 32.29
CA THR A 16 -48.09 4.86 31.66
C THR A 16 -46.61 5.10 31.97
N PHE A 17 -46.09 4.67 33.13
CA PHE A 17 -44.64 4.70 33.42
C PHE A 17 -43.83 3.68 32.65
N LEU A 18 -44.39 2.53 32.29
CA LEU A 18 -43.73 1.51 31.48
C LEU A 18 -43.74 1.82 29.98
N ALA A 19 -44.62 2.71 29.52
CA ALA A 19 -44.69 3.15 28.12
C ALA A 19 -43.77 4.35 27.80
N SER A 20 -43.20 4.98 28.83
CA SER A 20 -42.44 6.24 28.68
C SER A 20 -40.98 6.10 28.25
N CYS A 21 -40.45 4.89 28.12
CA CYS A 21 -39.01 4.72 27.86
C CYS A 21 -38.64 4.04 26.53
N LEU A 22 -39.59 3.76 25.66
CA LEU A 22 -39.28 3.05 24.39
C LEU A 22 -38.88 3.99 23.23
N GLY A 23 -39.14 5.27 23.31
CA GLY A 23 -38.77 6.27 22.30
C GLY A 23 -37.54 7.12 22.65
N ASP A 24 -37.09 7.06 23.92
CA ASP A 24 -36.01 7.94 24.42
C ASP A 24 -34.60 7.36 24.15
N LEU A 25 -34.53 6.14 23.62
CA LEU A 25 -33.28 5.47 23.21
C LEU A 25 -32.96 5.68 21.72
N ASP A 26 -33.90 6.22 20.96
CA ASP A 26 -33.72 6.57 19.53
C ASP A 26 -33.30 8.03 19.40
N THR A 27 -32.24 8.42 20.10
CA THR A 27 -31.72 9.78 20.03
C THR A 27 -30.94 9.98 18.74
N MET A 28 -31.48 10.83 17.88
CA MET A 28 -30.70 11.37 16.75
C MET A 28 -29.67 12.38 17.28
N PRO A 29 -28.43 12.38 16.79
CA PRO A 29 -27.45 13.40 17.14
C PRO A 29 -28.01 14.79 16.85
N LEU A 30 -27.95 15.68 17.83
CA LEU A 30 -28.36 17.09 17.68
C LEU A 30 -27.36 17.91 16.85
N ASP A 31 -26.15 17.38 16.67
CA ASP A 31 -25.12 18.00 15.83
C ASP A 31 -25.37 17.61 14.37
N ASN A 32 -25.72 18.62 13.56
CA ASN A 32 -25.93 18.45 12.11
C ASN A 32 -24.67 17.98 11.33
N ASN A 33 -23.50 17.99 11.96
CA ASN A 33 -22.26 17.49 11.39
C ASN A 33 -22.03 15.99 11.68
N GLN A 34 -22.86 15.35 12.49
CA GLN A 34 -22.84 13.92 12.76
C GLN A 34 -23.91 13.21 11.93
N LEU A 35 -23.48 12.59 10.84
CA LEU A 35 -24.36 11.79 9.99
C LEU A 35 -24.54 10.39 10.60
N VAL A 36 -25.78 9.97 10.79
CA VAL A 36 -26.11 8.57 11.12
C VAL A 36 -26.22 7.73 9.86
N SER A 37 -26.04 6.41 9.98
CA SER A 37 -26.08 5.47 8.83
C SER A 37 -27.31 5.69 7.93
N ASP A 38 -28.49 5.88 8.51
CA ASP A 38 -29.71 6.12 7.75
C ASP A 38 -29.71 7.42 6.92
N GLN A 39 -28.87 8.38 7.27
CA GLN A 39 -28.70 9.61 6.48
C GLN A 39 -27.68 9.42 5.37
N VAL A 40 -26.59 8.68 5.62
CA VAL A 40 -25.54 8.39 4.65
C VAL A 40 -26.09 7.51 3.52
N TYR A 41 -26.81 6.46 3.86
CA TYR A 41 -27.26 5.44 2.90
C TYR A 41 -28.63 5.74 2.24
N LYS A 42 -29.06 7.01 2.22
CA LYS A 42 -30.30 7.44 1.53
C LYS A 42 -30.17 7.52 0.00
N THR A 43 -28.97 7.55 -0.51
CA THR A 43 -28.69 7.75 -1.94
C THR A 43 -27.58 6.84 -2.42
N LYS A 44 -27.50 6.58 -3.71
CA LYS A 44 -26.39 5.88 -4.36
C LYS A 44 -25.04 6.55 -4.04
N ASP A 45 -24.99 7.89 -4.08
CA ASP A 45 -23.78 8.66 -3.75
C ASP A 45 -23.29 8.37 -2.33
N GLY A 46 -24.19 8.12 -1.37
CA GLY A 46 -23.83 7.70 -0.03
C GLY A 46 -23.09 6.38 -0.01
N TYR A 47 -23.57 5.36 -0.72
CA TYR A 47 -22.88 4.08 -0.86
C TYR A 47 -21.54 4.22 -1.57
N THR A 48 -21.48 5.01 -2.65
CA THR A 48 -20.23 5.32 -3.37
C THR A 48 -19.23 6.02 -2.45
N GLY A 49 -19.69 6.96 -1.64
CA GLY A 49 -18.88 7.68 -0.66
C GLY A 49 -18.28 6.76 0.40
N VAL A 50 -19.04 5.75 0.88
CA VAL A 50 -18.51 4.77 1.85
C VAL A 50 -17.55 3.80 1.18
N LEU A 51 -17.79 3.37 -0.05
CA LEU A 51 -16.80 2.60 -0.81
C LEU A 51 -15.51 3.40 -1.01
N ALA A 52 -15.60 4.66 -1.39
CA ALA A 52 -14.45 5.57 -1.48
C ALA A 52 -13.73 5.71 -0.12
N LYS A 53 -14.45 5.65 1.01
CA LYS A 53 -13.86 5.66 2.35
C LYS A 53 -13.06 4.38 2.63
N CYS A 54 -13.50 3.22 2.15
CA CYS A 54 -12.72 1.98 2.25
C CYS A 54 -11.36 2.13 1.56
N TYR A 55 -11.32 2.66 0.34
CA TYR A 55 -10.07 2.94 -0.38
C TYR A 55 -9.23 4.02 0.31
N SER A 56 -9.85 5.15 0.65
CA SER A 56 -9.15 6.29 1.22
C SER A 56 -8.56 6.04 2.60
N SER A 57 -9.02 5.03 3.32
CA SER A 57 -8.45 4.62 4.60
C SER A 57 -6.98 4.16 4.50
N LEU A 58 -6.56 3.71 3.32
CA LEU A 58 -5.16 3.36 3.00
C LEU A 58 -4.37 4.54 2.39
N ILE A 59 -5.03 5.67 2.11
CA ILE A 59 -4.45 6.83 1.43
C ILE A 59 -4.33 8.01 2.39
N LEU A 60 -5.42 8.33 3.08
CA LEU A 60 -5.56 9.50 3.94
C LEU A 60 -5.41 9.15 5.42
N THR A 61 -5.18 10.18 6.22
CA THR A 61 -4.97 10.11 7.67
C THR A 61 -6.03 10.88 8.46
N GLY A 62 -7.15 11.15 7.83
CA GLY A 62 -8.29 11.86 8.39
C GLY A 62 -8.92 12.83 7.41
N GLN A 63 -9.86 13.64 7.89
CA GLN A 63 -10.63 14.60 7.07
C GLN A 63 -10.05 16.02 7.09
N GLN A 64 -9.04 16.29 7.92
CA GLN A 64 -8.54 17.66 8.13
C GLN A 64 -7.44 18.09 7.15
N GLY A 65 -7.09 17.24 6.19
CA GLY A 65 -6.01 17.49 5.25
C GLY A 65 -4.62 17.29 5.84
N GLY A 66 -3.59 17.45 5.00
CA GLY A 66 -2.19 17.37 5.42
C GLY A 66 -1.81 18.53 6.33
N ASP A 67 -0.84 18.32 7.22
CA ASP A 67 -0.36 19.29 8.23
C ASP A 67 -1.40 19.72 9.29
N GLY A 68 -2.53 18.98 9.38
CA GLY A 68 -3.64 19.31 10.29
C GLY A 68 -3.44 18.94 11.77
N GLY A 69 -2.28 18.44 12.14
CA GLY A 69 -1.97 18.07 13.52
C GLY A 69 -2.47 16.67 13.90
N ASN A 70 -3.72 16.52 14.30
CA ASN A 70 -4.25 15.23 14.74
C ASN A 70 -4.70 14.37 13.54
N GLY A 71 -4.13 13.17 13.44
CA GLY A 71 -4.61 12.13 12.53
C GLY A 71 -5.92 11.50 13.02
N ASP A 72 -6.43 10.58 12.23
CA ASP A 72 -7.61 9.76 12.55
C ASP A 72 -7.30 8.58 13.50
N LEU A 73 -6.03 8.35 13.82
CA LEU A 73 -5.58 7.40 14.83
C LEU A 73 -5.23 8.13 16.12
N GLU A 74 -5.72 7.63 17.25
CA GLU A 74 -5.49 8.23 18.54
C GLU A 74 -3.99 8.32 18.88
N GLY A 75 -3.57 9.50 19.31
CA GLY A 75 -2.18 9.78 19.69
C GLY A 75 -1.19 9.85 18.54
N ALA A 76 -1.64 9.75 17.28
CA ALA A 76 -0.80 9.86 16.11
C ALA A 76 -0.95 11.24 15.44
N ASN A 77 0.18 11.86 15.10
CA ASN A 77 0.20 13.02 14.21
C ASN A 77 -0.19 12.57 12.79
N GLU A 78 -0.86 13.44 12.04
CA GLU A 78 -1.28 13.19 10.65
C GLU A 78 -0.12 12.62 9.81
N GLY A 79 1.01 13.31 9.77
CA GLY A 79 2.15 12.92 8.96
C GLY A 79 2.78 11.57 9.29
N TYR A 80 2.52 10.98 10.45
CA TYR A 80 3.08 9.69 10.87
C TYR A 80 2.10 8.53 10.76
N SER A 81 0.81 8.78 10.65
CA SER A 81 -0.24 7.76 10.76
C SER A 81 -0.69 7.17 9.42
N GLY A 82 -0.14 7.63 8.29
CA GLY A 82 -0.51 7.15 6.97
C GLY A 82 0.03 5.76 6.65
N TYR A 83 -0.79 4.95 6.03
CA TYR A 83 -0.53 3.54 5.75
C TYR A 83 0.82 3.29 5.05
N VAL A 84 1.08 3.98 3.95
CA VAL A 84 2.29 3.80 3.13
C VAL A 84 3.55 4.14 3.93
N ARG A 85 3.52 5.21 4.74
CA ARG A 85 4.64 5.61 5.59
C ARG A 85 4.87 4.63 6.74
N LEU A 86 3.80 4.16 7.38
CA LEU A 86 3.89 3.13 8.43
C LEU A 86 4.50 1.84 7.90
N LEU A 87 4.06 1.39 6.73
CA LEU A 87 4.64 0.22 6.08
C LEU A 87 6.09 0.43 5.66
N PHE A 88 6.49 1.62 5.24
CA PHE A 88 7.89 1.90 4.95
C PHE A 88 8.78 1.61 6.16
N TYR A 89 8.35 2.01 7.36
CA TYR A 89 9.10 1.73 8.57
C TYR A 89 9.22 0.25 8.88
N LEU A 90 8.18 -0.54 8.61
CA LEU A 90 8.15 -1.97 8.92
C LEU A 90 8.72 -2.85 7.80
N GLN A 91 8.56 -2.47 6.54
CA GLN A 91 8.92 -3.30 5.39
C GLN A 91 10.23 -2.91 4.71
N GLU A 92 10.69 -1.66 4.88
CA GLU A 92 11.89 -1.15 4.22
C GLU A 92 12.98 -0.73 5.21
N MET A 93 12.65 0.09 6.21
CA MET A 93 13.62 0.61 7.16
C MET A 93 14.15 -0.46 8.12
N SER A 94 13.34 -1.46 8.43
CA SER A 94 13.73 -2.63 9.23
C SER A 94 14.56 -3.67 8.47
N THR A 95 15.04 -3.34 7.27
CA THR A 95 15.75 -4.24 6.35
C THR A 95 17.12 -3.70 5.95
N ASP A 96 17.69 -4.31 4.93
CA ASP A 96 18.98 -3.95 4.33
C ASP A 96 18.87 -2.85 3.26
N ASN A 97 17.67 -2.28 3.00
CA ASN A 97 17.46 -1.27 1.96
C ASN A 97 17.71 0.16 2.43
N PHE A 98 17.03 0.58 3.51
CA PHE A 98 17.01 1.99 3.91
C PHE A 98 17.23 2.16 5.40
N LEU A 99 17.64 3.37 5.76
CA LEU A 99 17.70 3.83 7.13
C LEU A 99 17.16 5.27 7.23
N MET A 100 16.61 5.59 8.38
CA MET A 100 16.15 6.92 8.72
C MET A 100 16.62 7.25 10.14
N PRO A 101 17.71 8.03 10.28
CA PRO A 101 18.15 8.44 11.59
C PRO A 101 17.07 9.25 12.30
N SER A 102 16.77 8.88 13.50
CA SER A 102 15.72 9.55 14.26
C SER A 102 16.03 9.51 15.75
N SER A 103 15.78 10.63 16.42
CA SER A 103 15.76 10.70 17.87
C SER A 103 14.50 10.06 18.46
N SER A 104 13.46 9.82 17.65
CA SER A 104 12.25 9.15 18.07
C SER A 104 12.55 7.69 18.45
N ASN A 105 12.20 7.34 19.70
CA ASN A 105 12.44 6.00 20.22
C ASN A 105 11.72 4.92 19.41
N GLY A 106 10.49 5.16 18.96
CA GLY A 106 9.72 4.22 18.14
C GLY A 106 10.37 3.93 16.79
N LEU A 107 10.84 4.94 16.07
CA LEU A 107 11.54 4.77 14.79
C LEU A 107 12.88 4.09 14.94
N ARG A 108 13.66 4.43 15.98
CA ARG A 108 14.94 3.77 16.28
C ARG A 108 14.75 2.29 16.59
N LYS A 109 13.69 1.93 17.32
CA LYS A 109 13.35 0.53 17.58
C LYS A 109 13.00 -0.24 16.31
N CYS A 110 12.26 0.36 15.38
CA CYS A 110 12.01 -0.27 14.08
C CYS A 110 13.31 -0.52 13.31
N LEU A 111 14.20 0.47 13.25
CA LEU A 111 15.49 0.36 12.58
C LEU A 111 16.37 -0.76 13.15
N ASN A 112 16.36 -0.91 14.49
CA ASN A 112 17.18 -1.86 15.21
C ASN A 112 16.49 -3.22 15.47
N LEU A 113 15.29 -3.45 14.92
CA LEU A 113 14.48 -4.65 15.17
C LEU A 113 14.20 -4.91 16.67
N GLN A 114 14.01 -3.84 17.44
CA GLN A 114 13.87 -3.85 18.90
C GLN A 114 12.49 -3.38 19.37
N TRP A 115 11.47 -3.58 18.56
CA TRP A 115 10.10 -3.24 18.96
C TRP A 115 9.55 -4.18 20.03
N ASP A 116 8.76 -3.60 20.90
CA ASP A 116 7.98 -4.29 21.91
C ASP A 116 6.58 -3.66 22.05
N ALA A 117 5.68 -4.33 22.73
CA ALA A 117 4.29 -3.91 22.88
C ALA A 117 4.13 -2.55 23.62
N SER A 118 5.12 -2.14 24.42
CA SER A 118 5.00 -0.95 25.27
C SER A 118 5.49 0.34 24.61
N ASN A 119 6.25 0.24 23.50
CA ASN A 119 6.96 1.39 22.91
C ASN A 119 6.95 1.43 21.38
N ALA A 120 6.05 0.67 20.77
CA ALA A 120 6.03 0.50 19.33
C ALA A 120 4.90 1.28 18.67
N SER A 121 4.91 2.62 18.80
CA SER A 121 3.87 3.47 18.19
C SER A 121 3.63 3.15 16.71
N VAL A 122 4.69 2.94 15.92
CA VAL A 122 4.57 2.56 14.50
C VAL A 122 3.83 1.23 14.35
N VAL A 123 4.16 0.22 15.16
CA VAL A 123 3.51 -1.10 15.14
C VAL A 123 2.04 -0.97 15.52
N THR A 124 1.76 -0.24 16.62
CA THR A 124 0.40 0.01 17.10
C THR A 124 -0.45 0.75 16.06
N TRP A 125 0.07 1.82 15.49
CA TRP A 125 -0.66 2.59 14.47
C TRP A 125 -0.88 1.80 13.19
N THR A 126 0.07 0.94 12.78
CA THR A 126 -0.13 0.04 11.64
C THR A 126 -1.29 -0.93 11.89
N TYR A 127 -1.29 -1.54 13.07
CA TYR A 127 -2.37 -2.43 13.51
C TYR A 127 -3.73 -1.72 13.52
N GLN A 128 -3.80 -0.54 14.14
CA GLN A 128 -5.03 0.27 14.20
C GLN A 128 -5.50 0.69 12.80
N ARG A 129 -4.57 1.09 11.92
CA ARG A 129 -4.90 1.49 10.53
C ARG A 129 -5.55 0.34 9.76
N LEU A 130 -5.01 -0.86 9.85
CA LEU A 130 -5.57 -2.03 9.18
C LEU A 130 -6.96 -2.39 9.73
N TYR A 131 -7.16 -2.36 11.05
CA TYR A 131 -8.48 -2.60 11.64
C TYR A 131 -9.50 -1.50 11.35
N MET A 132 -9.07 -0.25 11.26
CA MET A 132 -9.94 0.85 10.81
C MET A 132 -10.44 0.62 9.38
N SER A 133 -9.56 0.19 8.48
CA SER A 133 -9.92 -0.16 7.09
C SER A 133 -10.90 -1.34 7.05
N ILE A 134 -10.66 -2.38 7.86
CA ILE A 134 -11.59 -3.51 8.02
C ILE A 134 -12.97 -3.04 8.53
N ALA A 135 -12.99 -2.12 9.50
CA ALA A 135 -14.25 -1.60 10.05
C ALA A 135 -15.07 -0.85 8.99
N TYR A 136 -14.44 -0.03 8.13
CA TYR A 136 -15.14 0.63 7.02
C TYR A 136 -15.68 -0.37 6.00
N CYS A 137 -14.92 -1.40 5.67
CA CYS A 137 -15.39 -2.47 4.78
C CYS A 137 -16.58 -3.22 5.40
N ASN A 138 -16.50 -3.58 6.68
CA ASN A 138 -17.59 -4.25 7.39
C ASN A 138 -18.86 -3.39 7.45
N GLU A 139 -18.72 -2.07 7.63
CA GLU A 139 -19.85 -1.15 7.60
C GLU A 139 -20.54 -1.13 6.22
N LEU A 140 -19.77 -0.99 5.14
CA LEU A 140 -20.33 -1.05 3.79
C LEU A 140 -21.01 -2.39 3.53
N LEU A 141 -20.37 -3.50 3.89
CA LEU A 141 -20.92 -4.86 3.67
C LEU A 141 -22.24 -5.09 4.44
N ARG A 142 -22.36 -4.53 5.64
CA ARG A 142 -23.57 -4.57 6.47
C ARG A 142 -24.72 -3.77 5.87
N GLU A 143 -24.40 -2.66 5.23
CA GLU A 143 -25.40 -1.72 4.69
C GLU A 143 -25.72 -1.97 3.20
N CYS A 144 -24.76 -2.47 2.42
CA CYS A 144 -24.92 -2.72 0.98
C CYS A 144 -25.43 -4.14 0.71
N THR A 145 -26.67 -4.42 1.12
CA THR A 145 -27.34 -5.70 0.87
C THR A 145 -28.62 -5.48 0.08
N GLU A 146 -29.06 -6.49 -0.68
CA GLU A 146 -30.29 -6.43 -1.46
C GLU A 146 -31.48 -5.98 -0.62
N GLY A 147 -31.70 -6.60 0.56
CA GLY A 147 -32.82 -6.23 1.43
C GLY A 147 -32.80 -4.76 1.86
N LYS A 148 -31.65 -4.25 2.29
CA LYS A 148 -31.53 -2.83 2.68
C LYS A 148 -31.68 -1.87 1.50
N LEU A 149 -31.22 -2.25 0.31
CA LEU A 149 -31.43 -1.46 -0.90
C LEU A 149 -32.91 -1.41 -1.29
N GLN A 150 -33.63 -2.54 -1.15
CA GLN A 150 -35.09 -2.60 -1.37
C GLN A 150 -35.84 -1.74 -0.33
N ASP A 151 -35.53 -1.88 0.96
CA ASP A 151 -36.17 -1.13 2.04
C ASP A 151 -35.95 0.39 1.90
N ARG A 152 -34.83 0.81 1.35
CA ARG A 152 -34.50 2.22 1.08
C ARG A 152 -34.97 2.73 -0.29
N GLY A 153 -35.58 1.87 -1.10
CA GLY A 153 -36.08 2.23 -2.44
C GLY A 153 -34.97 2.47 -3.48
N LEU A 154 -33.74 1.96 -3.24
CA LEU A 154 -32.57 2.16 -4.09
C LEU A 154 -32.24 0.94 -4.99
N TRP A 155 -33.04 -0.12 -4.91
CA TRP A 155 -32.79 -1.36 -5.63
C TRP A 155 -32.62 -1.16 -7.15
N GLU A 156 -33.56 -0.48 -7.79
CA GLU A 156 -33.52 -0.25 -9.24
C GLU A 156 -32.30 0.58 -9.71
N GLU A 157 -31.78 1.40 -8.84
CA GLU A 157 -30.61 2.24 -9.13
C GLU A 157 -29.27 1.51 -8.91
N MET A 158 -29.23 0.54 -7.98
CA MET A 158 -27.99 -0.08 -7.52
C MET A 158 -27.84 -1.57 -7.83
N LYS A 159 -28.89 -2.25 -8.30
CA LYS A 159 -28.89 -3.71 -8.51
C LYS A 159 -27.77 -4.22 -9.41
N ASP A 160 -27.29 -3.41 -10.35
CA ASP A 160 -26.22 -3.78 -11.28
C ASP A 160 -24.82 -3.52 -10.71
N GLU A 161 -24.71 -2.73 -9.65
CA GLU A 161 -23.42 -2.28 -9.11
C GLU A 161 -23.13 -2.80 -7.70
N TYR A 162 -24.16 -3.13 -6.90
CA TYR A 162 -23.99 -3.45 -5.49
C TYR A 162 -23.09 -4.67 -5.25
N ILE A 163 -23.15 -5.67 -6.15
CA ILE A 163 -22.27 -6.85 -6.09
C ILE A 163 -20.81 -6.42 -6.23
N GLY A 164 -20.51 -5.56 -7.21
CA GLY A 164 -19.16 -5.01 -7.40
C GLY A 164 -18.67 -4.21 -6.19
N TYR A 165 -19.53 -3.36 -5.60
CA TYR A 165 -19.20 -2.62 -4.37
C TYR A 165 -18.86 -3.55 -3.20
N ARG A 166 -19.63 -4.61 -3.03
CA ARG A 166 -19.38 -5.65 -2.03
C ARG A 166 -18.08 -6.40 -2.30
N ALA A 167 -17.85 -6.79 -3.56
CA ALA A 167 -16.63 -7.51 -3.97
C ALA A 167 -15.37 -6.68 -3.70
N GLU A 168 -15.38 -5.39 -4.04
CA GLU A 168 -14.27 -4.49 -3.76
C GLU A 168 -14.04 -4.31 -2.24
N ALA A 169 -15.09 -4.16 -1.45
CA ALA A 169 -14.97 -4.05 0.01
C ALA A 169 -14.42 -5.36 0.63
N ARG A 170 -14.89 -6.53 0.17
CA ARG A 170 -14.38 -7.83 0.60
C ARG A 170 -12.91 -8.01 0.23
N PHE A 171 -12.51 -7.59 -0.97
CA PHE A 171 -11.12 -7.60 -1.40
C PHE A 171 -10.24 -6.71 -0.49
N ILE A 172 -10.63 -5.45 -0.23
CA ILE A 172 -9.86 -4.55 0.64
C ILE A 172 -9.74 -5.14 2.05
N ARG A 173 -10.79 -5.74 2.58
CA ARG A 173 -10.78 -6.44 3.87
C ARG A 173 -9.82 -7.63 3.86
N ALA A 174 -9.87 -8.47 2.83
CA ALA A 174 -8.97 -9.60 2.66
C ALA A 174 -7.50 -9.13 2.53
N TYR A 175 -7.26 -8.05 1.80
CA TYR A 175 -5.96 -7.41 1.74
C TYR A 175 -5.46 -6.97 3.14
N CYS A 176 -6.30 -6.29 3.91
CA CYS A 176 -5.94 -5.89 5.27
C CYS A 176 -5.63 -7.10 6.17
N TYR A 177 -6.40 -8.18 6.07
CA TYR A 177 -6.11 -9.42 6.80
C TYR A 177 -4.84 -10.13 6.31
N SER A 178 -4.52 -10.09 5.02
CA SER A 178 -3.25 -10.63 4.51
C SER A 178 -2.05 -9.85 5.08
N MET A 179 -2.17 -8.53 5.22
CA MET A 179 -1.14 -7.71 5.87
C MET A 179 -1.04 -7.95 7.37
N LEU A 180 -2.16 -8.19 8.04
CA LEU A 180 -2.17 -8.61 9.46
C LEU A 180 -1.53 -10.00 9.62
N CYS A 181 -1.77 -10.92 8.69
CA CYS A 181 -1.14 -12.24 8.64
C CYS A 181 0.39 -12.15 8.51
N ASP A 182 0.89 -11.29 7.60
CA ASP A 182 2.32 -11.07 7.40
C ASP A 182 2.98 -10.43 8.64
N LEU A 183 2.44 -9.30 9.10
CA LEU A 183 3.08 -8.46 10.10
C LEU A 183 2.87 -8.93 11.54
N PHE A 184 1.71 -9.51 11.87
CA PHE A 184 1.30 -9.82 13.24
C PHE A 184 1.02 -11.31 13.48
N GLY A 185 0.72 -12.07 12.44
CA GLY A 185 0.41 -13.50 12.55
C GLY A 185 -0.99 -13.77 13.05
N SER A 186 -1.14 -14.17 14.31
CA SER A 186 -2.44 -14.46 14.92
C SER A 186 -3.09 -13.18 15.42
N VAL A 187 -4.32 -12.88 14.96
CA VAL A 187 -5.02 -11.62 15.25
C VAL A 187 -6.51 -11.85 15.49
N PRO A 188 -7.23 -10.94 16.16
CA PRO A 188 -8.68 -10.99 16.30
C PRO A 188 -9.37 -10.95 14.92
N TYR A 189 -10.38 -11.79 14.75
CA TYR A 189 -11.21 -11.80 13.55
C TYR A 189 -12.50 -11.03 13.80
N VAL A 190 -12.83 -10.12 12.88
CA VAL A 190 -14.07 -9.34 12.87
C VAL A 190 -14.61 -9.22 11.43
N ASP A 191 -15.90 -9.37 11.27
CA ASP A 191 -16.61 -9.22 10.00
C ASP A 191 -17.87 -8.32 10.15
N GLU A 192 -18.70 -8.24 9.11
CA GLU A 192 -19.93 -7.46 9.11
C GLU A 192 -21.00 -8.00 10.07
N HIS A 193 -20.84 -9.22 10.57
CA HIS A 193 -21.78 -9.87 11.50
C HIS A 193 -21.34 -9.72 12.97
N THR A 194 -20.10 -9.35 13.21
CA THR A 194 -19.56 -9.17 14.56
C THR A 194 -20.21 -7.96 15.24
N GLY A 195 -20.86 -8.19 16.38
CA GLY A 195 -21.55 -7.16 17.16
C GLY A 195 -20.58 -6.23 17.87
N VAL A 196 -20.97 -4.94 18.04
CA VAL A 196 -20.15 -3.89 18.67
C VAL A 196 -19.72 -4.25 20.11
N LYS A 197 -20.50 -5.11 20.81
CA LYS A 197 -20.21 -5.53 22.20
C LYS A 197 -19.56 -6.92 22.29
N GLU A 198 -19.34 -7.56 21.16
CA GLU A 198 -18.73 -8.90 21.12
C GLU A 198 -17.22 -8.75 21.24
N ILE A 199 -16.61 -9.63 22.05
CA ILE A 199 -15.15 -9.76 22.12
C ILE A 199 -14.74 -10.64 20.94
N PRO A 200 -13.93 -10.13 20.00
CA PRO A 200 -13.53 -10.90 18.83
C PRO A 200 -12.71 -12.13 19.20
N VAL A 201 -12.94 -13.23 18.52
CA VAL A 201 -12.13 -14.44 18.67
C VAL A 201 -10.80 -14.23 17.95
N GLN A 202 -9.70 -14.60 18.61
CA GLN A 202 -8.38 -14.58 17.98
C GLN A 202 -8.26 -15.77 17.02
N TYR A 203 -8.01 -15.46 15.74
CA TYR A 203 -7.67 -16.46 14.74
C TYR A 203 -6.15 -16.66 14.70
N THR A 204 -5.73 -17.91 14.50
CA THR A 204 -4.33 -18.22 14.20
C THR A 204 -3.92 -17.66 12.84
N ARG A 205 -2.61 -17.51 12.60
CA ARG A 205 -2.09 -17.06 11.30
C ARG A 205 -2.67 -17.89 10.14
N LYS A 206 -2.76 -19.21 10.31
CA LYS A 206 -3.34 -20.10 9.31
C LYS A 206 -4.83 -19.80 9.05
N GLN A 207 -5.62 -19.62 10.08
CA GLN A 207 -7.04 -19.26 9.93
C GLN A 207 -7.24 -17.90 9.25
N ILE A 208 -6.38 -16.93 9.52
CA ILE A 208 -6.41 -15.62 8.84
C ILE A 208 -6.04 -15.77 7.36
N PHE A 209 -5.02 -16.59 7.05
CA PHE A 209 -4.65 -16.90 5.67
C PHE A 209 -5.80 -17.57 4.92
N GLU A 210 -6.38 -18.63 5.48
CA GLU A 210 -7.49 -19.37 4.89
C GLU A 210 -8.73 -18.49 4.70
N TYR A 211 -9.01 -17.61 5.65
CA TYR A 211 -10.09 -16.63 5.52
C TYR A 211 -9.84 -15.68 4.34
N ALA A 212 -8.66 -15.04 4.27
CA ALA A 212 -8.35 -14.12 3.19
C ALA A 212 -8.36 -14.82 1.82
N GLU A 213 -7.79 -16.04 1.73
CA GLU A 213 -7.84 -16.90 0.54
C GLU A 213 -9.29 -17.15 0.10
N SER A 214 -10.17 -17.56 1.04
CA SER A 214 -11.56 -17.86 0.73
C SER A 214 -12.35 -16.64 0.22
N GLU A 215 -12.10 -15.46 0.79
CA GLU A 215 -12.73 -14.20 0.35
C GLU A 215 -12.28 -13.84 -1.07
N LEU A 216 -10.97 -13.91 -1.36
CA LEU A 216 -10.42 -13.62 -2.68
C LEU A 216 -10.97 -14.56 -3.74
N LEU A 217 -10.94 -15.87 -3.50
CA LEU A 217 -11.49 -16.87 -4.42
C LEU A 217 -13.00 -16.67 -4.68
N ALA A 218 -13.74 -16.20 -3.70
CA ALA A 218 -15.18 -15.96 -3.84
C ALA A 218 -15.49 -14.69 -4.66
N VAL A 219 -14.67 -13.63 -4.54
CA VAL A 219 -14.91 -12.36 -5.25
C VAL A 219 -14.33 -12.31 -6.66
N GLU A 220 -13.47 -13.26 -7.05
CA GLU A 220 -12.82 -13.27 -8.38
C GLU A 220 -13.82 -13.04 -9.53
N SER A 221 -14.98 -13.73 -9.51
CA SER A 221 -15.99 -13.59 -10.56
C SER A 221 -16.89 -12.36 -10.41
N GLU A 222 -16.95 -11.77 -9.23
CA GLU A 222 -17.79 -10.61 -8.91
C GLU A 222 -17.09 -9.28 -9.24
N LEU A 223 -15.74 -9.28 -9.29
CA LEU A 223 -14.93 -8.13 -9.67
C LEU A 223 -14.99 -7.86 -11.18
N LYS A 224 -14.82 -6.59 -11.56
CA LYS A 224 -14.73 -6.18 -12.97
C LYS A 224 -13.61 -6.94 -13.69
N ALA A 225 -13.80 -7.17 -14.98
CA ALA A 225 -12.78 -7.81 -15.81
C ALA A 225 -11.49 -6.97 -15.90
N PRO A 226 -10.36 -7.58 -16.32
CA PRO A 226 -9.07 -6.91 -16.41
C PRO A 226 -9.13 -5.56 -17.16
N GLY A 227 -8.76 -4.48 -16.47
CA GLY A 227 -8.72 -3.13 -17.02
C GLY A 227 -10.08 -2.45 -17.25
N GLU A 228 -11.19 -3.06 -16.83
CA GLU A 228 -12.55 -2.51 -17.03
C GLU A 228 -13.06 -1.67 -15.86
N ASN A 229 -12.35 -1.65 -14.73
CA ASN A 229 -12.75 -0.77 -13.64
C ASN A 229 -12.14 0.64 -13.80
N GLU A 230 -12.67 1.60 -13.06
CA GLU A 230 -12.12 2.94 -12.99
C GLU A 230 -10.71 2.90 -12.39
N TYR A 231 -9.83 3.78 -12.86
CA TYR A 231 -8.47 3.88 -12.34
C TYR A 231 -8.46 4.08 -10.81
N GLY A 232 -7.61 3.33 -10.12
CA GLY A 232 -7.52 3.33 -8.66
C GLY A 232 -8.51 2.39 -7.97
N ARG A 233 -9.50 1.85 -8.68
CA ARG A 233 -10.41 0.81 -8.18
C ARG A 233 -9.91 -0.58 -8.56
N ILE A 234 -10.24 -1.54 -7.73
CA ILE A 234 -9.82 -2.94 -7.85
C ILE A 234 -10.59 -3.61 -8.98
N ASP A 235 -9.86 -4.34 -9.82
CA ASP A 235 -10.39 -5.30 -10.77
C ASP A 235 -9.88 -6.71 -10.44
N ARG A 236 -10.23 -7.67 -11.26
CA ARG A 236 -9.86 -9.08 -11.10
C ARG A 236 -8.35 -9.32 -11.09
N VAL A 237 -7.56 -8.45 -11.74
CA VAL A 237 -6.10 -8.60 -11.80
C VAL A 237 -5.46 -8.30 -10.44
N ALA A 238 -6.00 -7.33 -9.70
CA ALA A 238 -5.55 -7.06 -8.34
C ALA A 238 -5.81 -8.27 -7.42
N ASP A 239 -6.91 -8.98 -7.62
CA ASP A 239 -7.24 -10.20 -6.90
C ASP A 239 -6.25 -11.33 -7.20
N TRP A 240 -5.99 -11.61 -8.48
CA TRP A 240 -4.99 -12.59 -8.89
C TRP A 240 -3.60 -12.26 -8.34
N PHE A 241 -3.24 -10.99 -8.35
CA PHE A 241 -1.97 -10.52 -7.83
C PHE A 241 -1.84 -10.79 -6.32
N LEU A 242 -2.87 -10.49 -5.54
CA LEU A 242 -2.86 -10.72 -4.10
C LEU A 242 -2.83 -12.22 -3.77
N LEU A 243 -3.60 -13.05 -4.48
CA LEU A 243 -3.54 -14.51 -4.36
C LEU A 243 -2.12 -15.04 -4.66
N ALA A 244 -1.49 -14.58 -5.76
CA ALA A 244 -0.13 -14.97 -6.11
C ALA A 244 0.86 -14.63 -4.98
N ARG A 245 0.77 -13.42 -4.42
CA ARG A 245 1.62 -12.95 -3.32
C ARG A 245 1.40 -13.76 -2.04
N MET A 246 0.15 -14.04 -1.68
CA MET A 246 -0.18 -14.87 -0.51
C MET A 246 0.37 -16.29 -0.68
N TYR A 247 0.13 -16.93 -1.80
CA TYR A 247 0.60 -18.29 -2.07
C TYR A 247 2.12 -18.39 -2.10
N LEU A 248 2.81 -17.40 -2.66
CA LEU A 248 4.28 -17.36 -2.66
C LEU A 248 4.86 -17.33 -1.24
N ASN A 249 4.14 -16.71 -0.29
CA ASN A 249 4.55 -16.59 1.11
C ASN A 249 3.96 -17.68 2.03
N ALA A 250 3.11 -18.59 1.52
CA ALA A 250 2.40 -19.57 2.34
C ALA A 250 3.35 -20.47 3.15
N GLU A 251 4.48 -20.90 2.59
CA GLU A 251 5.46 -21.72 3.32
C GLU A 251 6.04 -20.98 4.53
N SER A 252 6.36 -19.69 4.39
CA SER A 252 6.89 -18.89 5.49
C SER A 252 5.83 -18.46 6.51
N TRP A 253 4.57 -18.33 6.08
CA TRP A 253 3.48 -17.87 6.96
C TRP A 253 2.77 -19.01 7.68
N ILE A 254 2.45 -20.09 6.98
CA ILE A 254 1.60 -21.18 7.46
C ILE A 254 2.22 -22.58 7.30
N HIS A 255 3.49 -22.66 6.87
CA HIS A 255 4.24 -23.90 6.65
C HIS A 255 3.59 -24.84 5.60
N GLU A 256 2.96 -24.27 4.58
CA GLU A 256 2.37 -25.01 3.47
C GLU A 256 2.99 -24.58 2.14
N ASN A 257 3.33 -25.57 1.30
CA ASN A 257 3.81 -25.30 -0.06
C ASN A 257 2.63 -25.02 -0.97
N LYS A 258 2.55 -23.80 -1.47
CA LYS A 258 1.55 -23.33 -2.46
C LYS A 258 2.23 -22.65 -3.66
N TYR A 259 3.44 -23.05 -4.01
CA TYR A 259 4.18 -22.43 -5.11
C TYR A 259 3.54 -22.67 -6.48
N GLN A 260 2.81 -23.78 -6.66
CA GLN A 260 2.05 -24.01 -7.89
C GLN A 260 0.92 -23.01 -8.08
N GLU A 261 0.19 -22.72 -7.02
CA GLU A 261 -0.89 -21.73 -7.01
C GLU A 261 -0.30 -20.31 -7.22
N ALA A 262 0.82 -20.00 -6.56
CA ALA A 262 1.53 -18.74 -6.74
C ALA A 262 1.91 -18.51 -8.21
N TYR A 263 2.50 -19.52 -8.86
CA TYR A 263 2.83 -19.47 -10.27
C TYR A 263 1.61 -19.31 -11.17
N THR A 264 0.54 -20.06 -10.88
CA THR A 264 -0.70 -20.03 -11.68
C THR A 264 -1.31 -18.63 -11.69
N TYR A 265 -1.44 -17.99 -10.52
CA TYR A 265 -2.02 -16.66 -10.41
C TYR A 265 -1.08 -15.56 -10.89
N ALA A 266 0.24 -15.64 -10.61
CA ALA A 266 1.20 -14.70 -11.16
C ALA A 266 1.25 -14.74 -12.68
N LYS A 267 1.17 -15.93 -13.28
CA LYS A 267 1.09 -16.10 -14.74
C LYS A 267 -0.18 -15.47 -15.30
N LYS A 268 -1.35 -15.67 -14.67
CA LYS A 268 -2.60 -14.99 -15.08
C LYS A 268 -2.42 -13.46 -15.12
N VAL A 269 -1.79 -12.87 -14.10
CA VAL A 269 -1.51 -11.43 -14.08
C VAL A 269 -0.68 -11.01 -15.30
N VAL A 270 0.37 -11.77 -15.61
CA VAL A 270 1.30 -11.45 -16.71
C VAL A 270 0.66 -11.62 -18.07
N THR A 271 -0.12 -12.70 -18.28
CA THR A 271 -0.65 -13.08 -19.61
C THR A 271 -2.02 -12.47 -19.91
N ASP A 272 -2.89 -12.40 -18.92
CA ASP A 272 -4.31 -12.09 -19.08
C ASP A 272 -4.70 -10.77 -18.41
N GLY A 273 -3.77 -10.15 -17.65
CA GLY A 273 -4.05 -8.98 -16.83
C GLY A 273 -4.25 -7.67 -17.59
N HIS A 274 -3.79 -7.55 -18.83
CA HIS A 274 -3.85 -6.33 -19.64
C HIS A 274 -3.10 -5.11 -19.04
N TYR A 275 -2.18 -5.35 -18.11
CA TYR A 275 -1.30 -4.36 -17.49
C TYR A 275 0.15 -4.60 -17.94
N PRO A 276 0.55 -4.10 -19.14
CA PRO A 276 1.91 -4.33 -19.65
C PRO A 276 2.94 -3.59 -18.80
N LEU A 277 4.19 -4.07 -18.82
CA LEU A 277 5.31 -3.32 -18.24
C LEU A 277 5.40 -1.93 -18.86
N ALA A 278 5.69 -0.93 -18.03
CA ALA A 278 5.93 0.44 -18.47
C ALA A 278 7.07 0.48 -19.49
N SER A 279 6.98 1.39 -20.45
CA SER A 279 8.03 1.57 -21.44
C SER A 279 9.33 2.12 -20.84
N ASP A 280 9.22 2.78 -19.70
CA ASP A 280 10.33 3.31 -18.92
C ASP A 280 10.03 3.13 -17.43
N TYR A 281 10.96 2.51 -16.71
CA TYR A 281 10.84 2.29 -15.26
C TYR A 281 10.52 3.57 -14.48
N ARG A 282 11.11 4.69 -14.90
CA ARG A 282 11.02 5.96 -14.19
C ARG A 282 9.63 6.56 -14.22
N GLU A 283 8.86 6.30 -15.29
CA GLU A 283 7.48 6.81 -15.47
C GLU A 283 6.50 6.29 -14.40
N ILE A 284 6.82 5.17 -13.75
CA ILE A 284 5.99 4.57 -12.70
C ILE A 284 5.92 5.47 -11.44
N PHE A 285 6.93 6.33 -11.22
CA PHE A 285 7.14 7.04 -9.96
C PHE A 285 7.10 8.58 -10.13
N LEU A 286 6.45 9.07 -11.18
CA LEU A 286 6.28 10.49 -11.50
C LEU A 286 4.90 11.01 -11.10
N ALA A 287 4.74 12.34 -11.06
CA ALA A 287 3.48 12.99 -10.67
C ALA A 287 2.30 12.74 -11.64
N ASP A 288 2.57 12.26 -12.85
CA ASP A 288 1.57 11.89 -13.86
C ASP A 288 1.46 10.36 -14.07
N ASN A 289 1.93 9.56 -13.10
CA ASN A 289 1.98 8.09 -13.20
C ASN A 289 0.60 7.40 -13.27
N LYS A 290 -0.49 8.10 -13.03
CA LYS A 290 -1.86 7.61 -13.27
C LYS A 290 -2.10 7.14 -14.71
N THR A 291 -1.26 7.58 -15.65
CA THR A 291 -1.29 7.12 -17.04
C THR A 291 -0.46 5.85 -17.29
N CYS A 292 0.33 5.42 -16.31
CA CYS A 292 1.18 4.24 -16.42
C CYS A 292 0.35 2.96 -16.34
N LYS A 293 0.42 2.16 -17.40
CA LYS A 293 -0.36 0.93 -17.54
C LYS A 293 0.18 -0.25 -16.72
N GLU A 294 1.38 -0.15 -16.15
CA GLU A 294 1.96 -1.20 -15.31
C GLU A 294 1.29 -1.25 -13.93
N ILE A 295 0.67 -0.17 -13.47
CA ILE A 295 0.05 -0.09 -12.15
C ILE A 295 -1.28 -0.82 -12.17
N ILE A 296 -1.37 -1.94 -11.46
CA ILE A 296 -2.57 -2.77 -11.31
C ILE A 296 -3.50 -2.15 -10.25
N TRP A 297 -2.94 -1.82 -9.09
CA TRP A 297 -3.64 -1.12 -8.01
C TRP A 297 -2.75 -0.02 -7.43
N GLY A 298 -3.12 1.22 -7.72
CA GLY A 298 -2.49 2.42 -7.18
C GLY A 298 -3.28 3.00 -6.03
N LEU A 299 -2.60 3.39 -4.96
CA LEU A 299 -3.18 4.24 -3.93
C LEU A 299 -3.13 5.67 -4.45
N VAL A 300 -4.28 6.17 -4.90
CA VAL A 300 -4.39 7.45 -5.62
C VAL A 300 -4.07 8.62 -4.70
N GLN A 301 -3.12 9.43 -5.10
CA GLN A 301 -2.70 10.66 -4.41
C GLN A 301 -3.06 11.87 -5.27
N ASP A 302 -3.74 12.82 -4.68
CA ASP A 302 -4.05 14.10 -5.31
C ASP A 302 -3.61 15.23 -4.38
N GLY A 303 -2.52 15.86 -4.71
CA GLY A 303 -1.93 16.93 -3.90
C GLY A 303 -2.83 18.15 -3.68
N GLN A 304 -4.01 18.20 -4.31
CA GLN A 304 -4.99 19.26 -4.12
C GLN A 304 -6.16 18.83 -3.23
N ARG A 305 -6.67 17.60 -3.40
CA ARG A 305 -7.91 17.13 -2.75
C ARG A 305 -7.64 16.04 -1.70
N ALA A 306 -6.64 15.20 -1.92
CA ALA A 306 -6.27 14.09 -1.06
C ALA A 306 -4.90 14.36 -0.42
N GLN A 307 -4.77 15.46 0.31
CA GLN A 307 -3.52 15.90 0.92
C GLN A 307 -3.17 15.05 2.14
N SER A 308 -1.94 14.53 2.17
CA SER A 308 -1.35 13.87 3.32
C SER A 308 0.16 14.02 3.32
N SER A 309 0.73 14.29 4.48
CA SER A 309 2.19 14.29 4.67
C SER A 309 2.76 12.87 4.82
N ALA A 310 1.90 11.86 4.86
CA ALA A 310 2.27 10.47 5.13
C ALA A 310 2.18 9.53 3.92
N GLY A 311 1.65 9.99 2.79
CA GLY A 311 1.58 9.24 1.53
C GLY A 311 2.89 9.32 0.74
N THR A 312 2.80 9.38 -0.58
CA THR A 312 3.97 9.55 -1.46
C THR A 312 4.71 10.88 -1.22
N ASN A 313 4.07 11.85 -0.59
CA ASN A 313 4.71 13.06 -0.11
C ASN A 313 5.88 12.75 0.85
N PHE A 314 5.73 11.75 1.72
CA PHE A 314 6.84 11.24 2.53
C PHE A 314 7.99 10.72 1.66
N TYR A 315 7.69 9.92 0.64
CA TYR A 315 8.71 9.31 -0.22
C TYR A 315 9.55 10.34 -0.97
N VAL A 316 8.94 11.39 -1.49
CA VAL A 316 9.70 12.42 -2.19
C VAL A 316 10.47 13.29 -1.19
N LYS A 317 9.83 13.80 -0.13
CA LYS A 317 10.44 14.75 0.79
C LYS A 317 11.47 14.14 1.73
N ALA A 318 11.27 12.89 2.15
CA ALA A 318 12.19 12.25 3.09
C ALA A 318 13.53 11.85 2.45
N PHE A 319 13.54 11.58 1.16
CA PHE A 319 14.75 11.14 0.44
C PHE A 319 15.62 12.28 -0.09
N VAL A 320 15.11 13.51 -0.14
CA VAL A 320 15.83 14.69 -0.66
C VAL A 320 15.69 15.88 0.29
N ASN A 321 16.62 16.83 0.19
CA ASN A 321 16.52 18.14 0.83
C ASN A 321 16.53 19.26 -0.22
N GLY A 322 16.32 20.51 0.19
CA GLY A 322 16.26 21.66 -0.73
C GLY A 322 17.48 21.79 -1.66
N PRO A 323 18.73 21.81 -1.14
CA PRO A 323 19.93 21.86 -1.98
C PRO A 323 20.06 20.71 -2.97
N MET A 324 19.55 19.54 -2.63
CA MET A 324 19.52 18.40 -3.55
C MET A 324 18.48 18.61 -4.64
N ASP A 325 17.32 19.19 -4.34
CA ASP A 325 16.30 19.46 -5.34
C ASP A 325 16.74 20.45 -6.42
N GLU A 326 17.56 21.43 -6.07
CA GLU A 326 18.16 22.35 -7.04
C GLU A 326 18.97 21.62 -8.12
N LEU A 327 19.65 20.52 -7.74
CA LEU A 327 20.46 19.72 -8.65
C LEU A 327 19.64 18.67 -9.42
N TYR A 328 18.70 18.02 -8.77
CA TYR A 328 18.01 16.82 -9.30
C TYR A 328 16.60 17.08 -9.78
N LYS A 329 16.04 18.24 -9.49
CA LYS A 329 14.68 18.64 -9.89
C LYS A 329 13.65 17.57 -9.55
N THR A 330 13.63 17.18 -8.29
CA THR A 330 12.68 16.16 -7.80
C THR A 330 11.29 16.73 -7.52
N GLY A 331 11.16 18.06 -7.56
CA GLY A 331 9.90 18.77 -7.40
C GLY A 331 9.46 18.96 -5.95
N VAL A 332 10.40 19.02 -5.00
CA VAL A 332 10.12 19.33 -3.58
C VAL A 332 10.53 20.75 -3.18
N GLY A 333 11.32 21.42 -3.99
CA GLY A 333 11.85 22.75 -3.71
C GLY A 333 12.61 22.78 -2.37
N SER A 334 12.37 23.80 -1.55
CA SER A 334 12.94 23.91 -0.20
C SER A 334 12.28 23.02 0.85
N ARG A 335 11.26 22.24 0.49
CA ARG A 335 10.43 21.46 1.43
C ARG A 335 10.93 20.04 1.66
N GLY A 336 12.06 19.63 1.07
CA GLY A 336 12.68 18.33 1.30
C GLY A 336 13.19 18.18 2.73
N TRP A 337 12.98 17.01 3.33
CA TRP A 337 13.42 16.72 4.71
C TRP A 337 14.80 16.08 4.76
N GLY A 338 15.17 15.31 3.72
CA GLY A 338 16.49 14.72 3.55
C GLY A 338 16.94 13.79 4.67
N ASN A 339 16.06 13.00 5.22
CA ASN A 339 16.36 12.17 6.39
C ASN A 339 16.33 10.64 6.13
N VAL A 340 16.02 10.19 4.91
CA VAL A 340 16.14 8.78 4.50
C VAL A 340 17.38 8.58 3.64
N ARG A 341 18.09 7.48 3.87
CA ARG A 341 19.31 7.08 3.15
C ARG A 341 19.17 5.65 2.66
N ALA A 342 19.71 5.36 1.47
CA ALA A 342 19.94 4.00 1.04
C ALA A 342 21.12 3.39 1.81
N LYS A 343 20.98 2.14 2.26
CA LYS A 343 22.07 1.34 2.83
C LYS A 343 22.96 0.80 1.70
N MET A 344 24.23 0.52 2.03
CA MET A 344 25.20 0.01 1.04
C MET A 344 24.76 -1.30 0.40
N THR A 345 24.04 -2.15 1.11
CA THR A 345 23.50 -3.40 0.56
C THR A 345 22.63 -3.16 -0.68
N LEU A 346 21.83 -2.08 -0.67
CA LEU A 346 21.06 -1.69 -1.86
C LEU A 346 21.96 -1.04 -2.91
N VAL A 347 22.90 -0.20 -2.50
CA VAL A 347 23.80 0.49 -3.42
C VAL A 347 24.71 -0.50 -4.16
N ASP A 348 25.31 -1.44 -3.42
CA ASP A 348 26.22 -2.48 -3.95
C ASP A 348 25.51 -3.53 -4.83
N ALA A 349 24.18 -3.54 -4.82
CA ALA A 349 23.42 -4.36 -5.76
C ALA A 349 23.53 -3.87 -7.21
N PHE A 350 23.97 -2.61 -7.43
CA PHE A 350 24.14 -2.00 -8.75
C PHE A 350 25.63 -1.81 -9.10
N ASP A 351 25.94 -1.72 -10.39
CA ASP A 351 27.29 -1.40 -10.85
C ASP A 351 27.72 -0.02 -10.35
N ALA A 352 28.97 0.12 -9.97
CA ALA A 352 29.51 1.38 -9.44
C ALA A 352 29.35 2.56 -10.43
N ASP A 353 29.47 2.29 -11.74
CA ASP A 353 29.28 3.31 -12.78
C ASP A 353 27.82 3.80 -12.83
N ASP A 354 26.85 2.91 -12.56
CA ASP A 354 25.43 3.28 -12.52
C ASP A 354 25.04 3.99 -11.22
N VAL A 355 25.75 3.75 -10.13
CA VAL A 355 25.56 4.48 -8.86
C VAL A 355 26.11 5.91 -8.95
N ALA A 356 27.16 6.13 -9.77
CA ALA A 356 27.77 7.45 -9.91
C ALA A 356 26.73 8.47 -10.38
N PHE A 357 26.81 9.66 -9.76
CA PHE A 357 25.94 10.77 -10.12
C PHE A 357 26.58 11.63 -11.21
N ASP A 358 25.80 11.98 -12.23
CA ASP A 358 26.15 12.96 -13.24
C ASP A 358 25.16 14.13 -13.19
N VAL A 359 25.66 15.33 -12.86
CA VAL A 359 24.86 16.55 -12.83
C VAL A 359 24.24 16.92 -14.19
N ASN A 360 24.87 16.46 -15.29
CA ASN A 360 24.38 16.70 -16.64
C ASN A 360 23.38 15.64 -17.11
N ASP A 361 23.20 14.57 -16.34
CA ASP A 361 22.25 13.49 -16.60
C ASP A 361 21.41 13.15 -15.35
N THR A 362 20.62 14.11 -14.92
CA THR A 362 19.79 13.99 -13.72
C THR A 362 18.71 12.90 -13.82
N TRP A 363 18.37 12.48 -15.04
CA TRP A 363 17.43 11.40 -15.31
C TRP A 363 18.11 10.02 -15.37
N GLY A 364 19.44 9.97 -15.42
CA GLY A 364 20.20 8.73 -15.54
C GLY A 364 20.04 8.07 -16.91
N ASN A 365 19.90 8.85 -17.97
CA ASN A 365 19.79 8.35 -19.35
C ASN A 365 21.05 7.59 -19.78
N GLY A 366 22.23 8.00 -19.32
CA GLY A 366 23.52 7.35 -19.58
C GLY A 366 23.79 6.10 -18.75
N LYS A 367 23.01 5.84 -17.70
CA LYS A 367 23.15 4.62 -16.87
C LYS A 367 22.78 3.37 -17.65
N LYS A 368 23.40 2.23 -17.31
CA LYS A 368 23.00 0.92 -17.86
C LYS A 368 21.66 0.51 -17.27
N ASP A 369 21.59 0.38 -15.95
CA ASP A 369 20.37 0.07 -15.20
C ASP A 369 19.67 1.35 -14.74
N LYS A 370 18.50 1.65 -15.31
CA LYS A 370 17.73 2.88 -15.02
C LYS A 370 17.13 2.89 -13.60
N ARG A 371 17.18 1.79 -12.89
CA ARG A 371 16.72 1.68 -11.50
C ARG A 371 17.74 2.23 -10.50
N ALA A 372 18.99 2.42 -10.91
CA ALA A 372 20.08 2.95 -10.09
C ALA A 372 19.92 4.48 -9.87
N GLN A 373 18.81 4.87 -9.24
CA GLN A 373 18.43 6.28 -8.99
C GLN A 373 19.06 6.81 -7.70
N PHE A 374 20.38 6.69 -7.57
CA PHE A 374 21.13 7.17 -6.40
C PHE A 374 21.64 8.59 -6.59
N MET A 375 21.83 9.27 -5.45
CA MET A 375 22.36 10.60 -5.43
C MET A 375 23.43 10.76 -4.34
N THR A 376 24.54 11.39 -4.73
CA THR A 376 25.65 11.76 -3.85
C THR A 376 26.03 13.21 -4.16
N ALA A 377 25.16 14.15 -3.83
CA ALA A 377 25.12 15.43 -4.49
C ALA A 377 26.09 16.47 -3.98
N LEU A 378 26.64 16.30 -2.79
CA LEU A 378 27.47 17.36 -2.22
C LEU A 378 28.96 17.04 -2.38
N PRO A 379 29.82 18.01 -2.75
CA PRO A 379 31.25 17.77 -2.97
C PRO A 379 31.97 17.13 -1.78
N ASN A 380 31.46 17.35 -0.57
CA ASN A 380 32.05 16.84 0.68
C ASN A 380 31.20 15.73 1.32
N GLN A 381 30.31 15.11 0.57
CA GLN A 381 29.48 14.05 1.09
C GLN A 381 30.32 12.80 1.34
N VAL A 382 30.30 12.31 2.58
CA VAL A 382 30.88 11.01 2.93
C VAL A 382 29.95 9.94 2.35
N LYS A 383 30.47 9.18 1.37
CA LYS A 383 29.73 8.08 0.73
C LYS A 383 29.56 6.86 1.63
N GLU A 384 30.28 6.85 2.75
CA GLU A 384 30.25 5.71 3.66
C GLU A 384 28.95 5.65 4.43
N THR A 385 28.59 4.44 4.69
CA THR A 385 27.42 4.05 5.40
C THR A 385 27.49 4.41 6.87
N TRP A 386 26.34 4.57 7.31
CA TRP A 386 25.81 4.75 8.62
C TRP A 386 26.63 4.17 9.78
N ASP A 387 26.91 5.04 10.69
CA ASP A 387 27.16 4.78 12.09
C ASP A 387 25.89 5.14 12.89
N SER A 388 25.45 4.24 13.77
CA SER A 388 24.28 4.43 14.63
C SER A 388 24.35 5.67 15.53
N GLU A 389 25.53 6.20 15.70
CA GLU A 389 25.84 7.34 16.56
C GLU A 389 25.93 8.66 15.80
N LEU A 390 25.98 8.64 14.48
CA LEU A 390 26.00 9.86 13.70
C LEU A 390 24.70 10.64 13.90
N ASN A 391 24.83 11.83 14.47
CA ASN A 391 23.82 12.88 14.41
C ASN A 391 23.58 13.26 12.95
N MET A 392 22.81 12.43 12.24
CA MET A 392 22.46 12.71 10.86
C MET A 392 21.49 13.87 10.85
N THR A 393 22.02 15.04 10.63
CA THR A 393 21.26 16.27 10.48
C THR A 393 20.58 16.30 9.11
N SER A 394 19.64 17.22 8.95
CA SER A 394 18.97 17.53 7.67
C SER A 394 19.94 17.94 6.54
N THR A 395 21.23 18.08 6.83
CA THR A 395 22.25 18.51 5.87
C THR A 395 22.72 17.42 4.90
N PHE A 396 22.29 16.19 5.05
CA PHE A 396 22.63 15.07 4.16
C PHE A 396 24.15 14.95 3.88
N THR A 397 24.95 14.89 4.93
CA THR A 397 26.43 14.87 4.81
C THR A 397 27.00 13.47 4.61
N CYS A 398 26.19 12.41 4.72
CA CYS A 398 26.65 11.02 4.58
C CYS A 398 25.55 10.13 3.97
N GLY A 399 25.99 9.02 3.36
CA GLY A 399 25.14 8.03 2.71
C GLY A 399 24.60 8.46 1.34
N TYR A 400 23.75 7.65 0.76
CA TYR A 400 23.17 7.84 -0.56
C TYR A 400 21.70 8.26 -0.44
N GLY A 401 21.29 9.34 -1.14
CA GLY A 401 19.90 9.61 -1.43
C GLY A 401 19.37 8.63 -2.48
N TYR A 402 18.05 8.46 -2.53
CA TYR A 402 17.38 7.62 -3.51
C TYR A 402 16.24 8.41 -4.14
N ILE A 403 16.39 8.78 -5.41
CA ILE A 403 15.50 9.72 -6.11
C ILE A 403 14.56 9.02 -7.09
N LYS A 404 14.19 7.80 -6.79
CA LYS A 404 13.20 7.04 -7.58
C LYS A 404 11.88 7.79 -7.73
N TRP A 405 11.43 8.45 -6.67
CA TRP A 405 10.17 9.19 -6.60
C TRP A 405 10.39 10.66 -6.91
N ARG A 406 9.71 11.19 -7.91
CA ARG A 406 9.85 12.60 -8.32
C ARG A 406 8.49 13.25 -8.51
N ASN A 407 8.27 14.38 -7.83
CA ASN A 407 7.01 15.15 -7.93
C ASN A 407 6.99 16.05 -9.19
N VAL A 408 7.46 15.52 -10.30
CA VAL A 408 7.41 16.13 -11.62
C VAL A 408 6.78 15.15 -12.61
N THR A 409 6.23 15.68 -13.68
CA THR A 409 5.71 14.89 -14.79
C THR A 409 6.87 14.38 -15.67
N LYS A 410 6.57 13.48 -16.61
CA LYS A 410 7.53 13.03 -17.64
C LYS A 410 8.11 14.16 -18.50
N ASP A 411 7.46 15.31 -18.52
CA ASP A 411 7.91 16.51 -19.25
C ASP A 411 8.58 17.53 -18.32
N ASP A 412 9.10 17.10 -17.17
CA ASP A 412 9.79 17.92 -16.14
C ASP A 412 8.94 19.08 -15.58
N GLN A 413 7.62 18.96 -15.61
CA GLN A 413 6.73 19.95 -15.03
C GLN A 413 6.32 19.58 -13.62
N LEU A 414 6.27 20.56 -12.70
CA LEU A 414 5.66 20.36 -11.39
C LEU A 414 4.19 19.96 -11.53
N CYS A 415 3.71 19.13 -10.61
CA CYS A 415 2.29 18.84 -10.52
C CYS A 415 1.47 20.07 -10.11
N ALA A 416 0.15 20.02 -10.27
CA ALA A 416 -0.73 21.15 -10.02
C ALA A 416 -0.72 21.66 -8.56
N SER A 417 -0.33 20.83 -7.60
CA SER A 417 -0.12 21.21 -6.18
C SER A 417 1.24 21.86 -5.90
N GLY A 418 2.08 22.03 -6.92
CA GLY A 418 3.44 22.55 -6.76
C GLY A 418 4.30 21.63 -5.91
N ASP A 419 5.13 22.21 -5.02
CA ASP A 419 6.04 21.51 -4.12
C ASP A 419 5.43 21.18 -2.75
N ALA A 420 4.19 21.58 -2.49
CA ALA A 420 3.55 21.41 -1.19
C ALA A 420 3.15 19.95 -0.92
N TYR A 421 2.45 19.34 -1.87
CA TYR A 421 1.99 17.95 -1.80
C TYR A 421 2.21 17.26 -3.14
N THR A 422 2.50 15.95 -3.09
CA THR A 422 2.71 15.14 -4.29
C THR A 422 1.38 14.68 -4.91
N SER A 423 1.41 14.48 -6.22
CA SER A 423 0.32 13.82 -6.97
C SER A 423 0.76 12.45 -7.53
N ILE A 424 1.79 11.84 -6.93
CA ILE A 424 2.28 10.53 -7.35
C ILE A 424 1.41 9.46 -6.70
N ASP A 425 0.75 8.64 -7.48
CA ASP A 425 0.04 7.48 -6.97
C ASP A 425 1.03 6.42 -6.49
N PHE A 426 0.78 5.80 -5.34
CA PHE A 426 1.65 4.73 -4.85
C PHE A 426 1.27 3.41 -5.54
N PRO A 427 2.16 2.80 -6.37
CA PRO A 427 1.88 1.55 -7.06
C PRO A 427 1.94 0.37 -6.09
N LEU A 428 0.84 0.08 -5.40
CA LEU A 428 0.79 -0.99 -4.41
C LEU A 428 0.93 -2.37 -5.06
N PHE A 429 0.33 -2.55 -6.24
CA PHE A 429 0.49 -3.73 -7.08
C PHE A 429 0.87 -3.30 -8.50
N ARG A 430 1.90 -3.91 -9.06
CA ARG A 430 2.34 -3.68 -10.43
C ARG A 430 2.90 -4.94 -11.08
N THR A 431 2.82 -4.99 -12.38
CA THR A 431 3.07 -6.21 -13.17
C THR A 431 4.49 -6.75 -13.04
N ALA A 432 5.51 -5.91 -12.90
CA ALA A 432 6.89 -6.39 -12.75
C ALA A 432 7.08 -7.31 -11.51
N ASP A 433 6.36 -7.03 -10.40
CA ASP A 433 6.38 -7.94 -9.24
C ASP A 433 5.78 -9.30 -9.60
N ALA A 434 4.69 -9.35 -10.39
CA ALA A 434 4.11 -10.62 -10.85
C ALA A 434 5.08 -11.44 -11.72
N TYR A 435 5.83 -10.79 -12.61
CA TYR A 435 6.91 -11.45 -13.36
C TYR A 435 7.92 -12.13 -12.43
N LEU A 436 8.38 -11.40 -11.42
CA LEU A 436 9.38 -11.93 -10.48
C LEU A 436 8.78 -12.97 -9.52
N MET A 437 7.50 -12.85 -9.13
CA MET A 437 6.79 -13.88 -8.36
C MET A 437 6.64 -15.18 -9.16
N ALA A 438 6.30 -15.10 -10.46
CA ALA A 438 6.19 -16.28 -11.32
C ALA A 438 7.55 -16.98 -11.46
N ALA A 439 8.62 -16.23 -11.72
CA ALA A 439 9.97 -16.78 -11.81
C ALA A 439 10.41 -17.44 -10.50
N GLU A 440 10.18 -16.79 -9.36
CA GLU A 440 10.51 -17.34 -8.04
C GLU A 440 9.75 -18.64 -7.76
N ALA A 441 8.44 -18.65 -8.03
CA ALA A 441 7.60 -19.83 -7.79
C ALA A 441 8.07 -21.04 -8.61
N ILE A 442 8.49 -20.85 -9.87
CA ILE A 442 9.08 -21.90 -10.71
C ILE A 442 10.36 -22.44 -10.06
N LEU A 443 11.27 -21.56 -9.65
CA LEU A 443 12.54 -21.99 -9.01
C LEU A 443 12.32 -22.65 -7.64
N ARG A 444 11.16 -22.45 -7.01
CA ARG A 444 10.76 -23.14 -5.78
C ARG A 444 9.99 -24.45 -6.01
N GLY A 445 9.82 -24.86 -7.27
CA GLY A 445 9.28 -26.17 -7.64
C GLY A 445 7.86 -26.17 -8.22
N ALA A 446 7.32 -25.03 -8.64
CA ALA A 446 6.11 -25.02 -9.46
C ALA A 446 6.37 -25.62 -10.86
N ASN A 447 5.30 -26.06 -11.54
CA ASN A 447 5.36 -26.78 -12.82
C ASN A 447 5.70 -25.90 -14.06
N GLY A 448 6.50 -24.85 -13.88
CA GLY A 448 7.07 -24.05 -14.98
C GLY A 448 8.47 -24.56 -15.36
N THR A 449 9.01 -24.07 -16.47
CA THR A 449 10.39 -24.37 -16.88
C THR A 449 11.35 -23.27 -16.43
N GLU A 450 12.62 -23.62 -16.17
CA GLU A 450 13.64 -22.60 -15.89
C GLU A 450 13.81 -21.61 -17.05
N THR A 451 13.60 -22.04 -18.30
CA THR A 451 13.59 -21.14 -19.47
C THR A 451 12.45 -20.14 -19.40
N GLU A 452 11.28 -20.53 -18.92
CA GLU A 452 10.16 -19.61 -18.71
C GLU A 452 10.47 -18.63 -17.58
N ALA A 453 11.02 -19.11 -16.47
CA ALA A 453 11.46 -18.25 -15.36
C ALA A 453 12.52 -17.23 -15.81
N LEU A 454 13.49 -17.69 -16.62
CA LEU A 454 14.50 -16.82 -17.25
C LEU A 454 13.85 -15.74 -18.14
N GLY A 455 12.85 -16.13 -18.94
CA GLY A 455 12.08 -15.20 -19.78
C GLY A 455 11.41 -14.09 -18.97
N TYR A 456 10.78 -14.45 -17.85
CA TYR A 456 10.16 -13.47 -16.95
C TYR A 456 11.18 -12.49 -16.36
N VAL A 457 12.31 -12.97 -15.89
CA VAL A 457 13.38 -12.13 -15.34
C VAL A 457 13.95 -11.21 -16.42
N ASN A 458 14.26 -11.75 -17.61
CA ASN A 458 14.87 -11.00 -18.70
C ASN A 458 13.92 -9.93 -19.26
N GLU A 459 12.61 -10.14 -19.23
CA GLU A 459 11.63 -9.12 -19.62
C GLU A 459 11.69 -7.89 -18.70
N VAL A 460 11.74 -8.10 -17.37
CA VAL A 460 11.89 -7.02 -16.39
C VAL A 460 13.24 -6.31 -16.57
N ARG A 461 14.31 -7.07 -16.78
CA ARG A 461 15.67 -6.53 -16.97
C ARG A 461 15.83 -5.75 -18.27
N SER A 462 15.28 -6.26 -19.37
CA SER A 462 15.31 -5.54 -20.67
C SER A 462 14.63 -4.16 -20.55
N ARG A 463 13.52 -4.08 -19.81
CA ARG A 463 12.86 -2.80 -19.50
C ARG A 463 13.75 -1.91 -18.62
N ALA A 464 14.36 -2.45 -17.57
CA ALA A 464 15.22 -1.70 -16.66
C ALA A 464 16.49 -1.14 -17.36
N TYR A 465 17.00 -1.85 -18.34
CA TYR A 465 18.15 -1.45 -19.17
C TYR A 465 17.75 -0.67 -20.42
N MET A 466 16.45 -0.48 -20.67
CA MET A 466 15.91 0.19 -21.85
C MET A 466 16.39 -0.43 -23.16
N SER A 467 16.52 -1.77 -23.20
CA SER A 467 17.03 -2.53 -24.34
C SER A 467 15.91 -3.16 -25.18
N GLY A 468 16.24 -3.64 -26.38
CA GLY A 468 15.29 -4.31 -27.28
C GLY A 468 14.07 -3.43 -27.57
N LYS A 469 12.86 -3.96 -27.32
CA LYS A 469 11.59 -3.22 -27.54
C LYS A 469 11.39 -2.00 -26.64
N TYR A 470 12.19 -1.86 -25.60
CA TYR A 470 12.15 -0.72 -24.66
C TYR A 470 13.16 0.38 -25.01
N ALA A 471 13.96 0.23 -26.09
CA ALA A 471 14.95 1.21 -26.48
C ALA A 471 14.31 2.54 -26.86
N LYS A 472 14.85 3.64 -26.31
CA LYS A 472 14.39 5.02 -26.60
C LYS A 472 15.56 5.87 -27.11
N SER A 473 15.27 6.78 -28.05
CA SER A 473 16.24 7.76 -28.53
C SER A 473 16.75 8.65 -27.38
N GLY A 474 18.06 8.89 -27.35
CA GLY A 474 18.68 9.71 -26.31
C GLY A 474 18.85 9.00 -24.96
N VAL A 475 18.50 7.72 -24.85
CA VAL A 475 18.70 6.90 -23.67
C VAL A 475 19.63 5.75 -24.02
N ARG A 476 20.61 5.48 -23.17
CA ARG A 476 21.55 4.37 -23.35
C ARG A 476 20.81 3.04 -23.36
N SER A 477 21.01 2.24 -24.40
CA SER A 477 20.34 0.95 -24.63
C SER A 477 21.25 -0.10 -25.28
N ASP A 478 22.59 0.10 -25.21
CA ASP A 478 23.61 -0.77 -25.80
C ASP A 478 23.84 -2.06 -25.02
N ILE A 479 23.28 -2.18 -23.81
CA ILE A 479 23.39 -3.34 -22.93
C ILE A 479 22.00 -3.90 -22.69
N SER A 480 21.79 -5.19 -23.00
CA SER A 480 20.47 -5.83 -22.86
C SER A 480 20.03 -6.00 -21.41
N GLY A 481 20.99 -6.12 -20.50
CA GLY A 481 20.73 -6.51 -19.11
C GLY A 481 20.30 -7.97 -18.92
N GLU A 482 20.08 -8.72 -20.00
CA GLU A 482 19.68 -10.12 -19.94
C GLU A 482 20.75 -11.01 -19.32
N ILE A 483 20.32 -12.06 -18.65
CA ILE A 483 21.18 -13.09 -18.04
C ILE A 483 20.99 -14.43 -18.72
N GLY A 484 21.93 -15.35 -18.51
CA GLY A 484 21.82 -16.74 -18.92
C GLY A 484 21.23 -17.64 -17.83
N LEU A 485 20.85 -18.87 -18.21
CA LEU A 485 20.34 -19.87 -17.26
C LEU A 485 21.32 -20.18 -16.11
N ASN A 486 22.61 -20.09 -16.35
CA ASN A 486 23.65 -20.34 -15.36
C ASN A 486 23.73 -19.28 -14.27
N GLU A 487 23.14 -18.11 -14.48
CA GLU A 487 23.07 -17.01 -13.50
C GLU A 487 21.74 -17.03 -12.72
N LEU A 488 20.71 -17.65 -13.30
CA LEU A 488 19.39 -17.71 -12.70
C LEU A 488 19.40 -18.57 -11.43
N SER A 489 19.03 -17.99 -10.30
CA SER A 489 18.95 -18.66 -9.01
C SER A 489 18.00 -17.91 -8.08
N LEU A 490 17.58 -18.55 -7.00
CA LEU A 490 16.78 -17.87 -5.96
C LEU A 490 17.50 -16.65 -5.38
N ASN A 491 18.82 -16.73 -5.13
CA ASN A 491 19.58 -15.56 -4.66
C ASN A 491 19.61 -14.43 -5.70
N PHE A 492 19.69 -14.78 -6.99
CA PHE A 492 19.58 -13.79 -8.06
C PHE A 492 18.19 -13.12 -8.05
N ILE A 493 17.12 -13.90 -7.91
CA ILE A 493 15.75 -13.35 -7.82
C ILE A 493 15.62 -12.39 -6.62
N LEU A 494 16.17 -12.75 -5.45
CA LEU A 494 16.12 -11.87 -4.28
C LEU A 494 16.84 -10.52 -4.52
N SER A 495 17.99 -10.55 -5.22
CA SER A 495 18.73 -9.34 -5.62
C SER A 495 17.96 -8.54 -6.69
N GLU A 496 17.37 -9.23 -7.67
CA GLU A 496 16.59 -8.58 -8.73
C GLU A 496 15.33 -7.90 -8.16
N ARG A 497 14.63 -8.58 -7.24
CA ARG A 497 13.50 -8.00 -6.49
C ARG A 497 13.94 -6.77 -5.68
N GLN A 498 15.11 -6.80 -5.05
CA GLN A 498 15.67 -5.64 -4.33
C GLN A 498 15.84 -4.43 -5.26
N LYS A 499 16.44 -4.63 -6.45
CA LYS A 499 16.63 -3.57 -7.44
C LYS A 499 15.31 -3.02 -7.98
N GLU A 500 14.41 -3.92 -8.30
CA GLU A 500 13.14 -3.59 -8.96
C GLU A 500 12.17 -2.91 -7.98
N LEU A 501 12.03 -3.45 -6.77
CA LEU A 501 10.98 -3.11 -5.80
C LEU A 501 11.48 -2.26 -4.62
N ALA A 502 12.71 -1.76 -4.64
CA ALA A 502 13.23 -0.92 -3.56
C ALA A 502 12.27 0.24 -3.26
N SER A 503 11.94 0.44 -2.00
CA SER A 503 10.96 1.40 -1.49
C SER A 503 9.48 1.12 -1.86
N GLU A 504 9.14 -0.13 -2.25
CA GLU A 504 7.77 -0.53 -2.58
C GLU A 504 7.18 -1.53 -1.57
N LEU A 505 7.65 -1.52 -0.33
CA LEU A 505 7.05 -2.19 0.83
C LEU A 505 7.06 -3.73 0.78
N THR A 506 8.07 -4.33 0.14
CA THR A 506 8.15 -5.80 -0.02
C THR A 506 9.37 -6.43 0.63
N ARG A 507 10.43 -5.66 0.92
CA ARG A 507 11.76 -6.21 1.24
C ARG A 507 11.77 -7.11 2.48
N ARG A 508 11.12 -6.71 3.59
CA ARG A 508 11.09 -7.53 4.81
C ARG A 508 10.42 -8.88 4.57
N THR A 509 9.28 -8.88 3.89
CA THR A 509 8.56 -10.10 3.54
C THR A 509 9.42 -11.00 2.65
N ASP A 510 10.13 -10.42 1.66
CA ASP A 510 11.07 -11.16 0.82
C ASP A 510 12.21 -11.79 1.65
N LEU A 511 12.87 -11.01 2.51
CA LEU A 511 13.96 -11.52 3.35
C LEU A 511 13.50 -12.68 4.24
N ILE A 512 12.34 -12.57 4.89
CA ILE A 512 11.77 -13.64 5.71
C ILE A 512 11.52 -14.90 4.87
N ARG A 513 10.93 -14.78 3.67
CA ARG A 513 10.68 -15.90 2.77
C ARG A 513 11.98 -16.58 2.31
N PHE A 514 13.06 -15.84 2.20
CA PHE A 514 14.39 -16.36 1.84
C PHE A 514 15.23 -16.79 3.05
N GLY A 515 14.70 -16.70 4.28
CA GLY A 515 15.41 -17.09 5.50
C GLY A 515 16.61 -16.19 5.83
N LYS A 516 16.52 -14.90 5.53
CA LYS A 516 17.57 -13.89 5.73
C LYS A 516 17.25 -12.97 6.91
#